data_03981ab19d668dbbf2364437def40b91
#
_entry.id   03981ab19d668dbbf2364437def40b91
#
_cell.length_a   1.000
_cell.length_b   1.000
_cell.length_c   1.000
_cell.angle_alpha   90.00
_cell.angle_beta   90.00
_cell.angle_gamma   90.00
#
_symmetry.space_group_name_H-M   'P 1'
#
loop_
_entity.id
_entity.type
_entity.pdbx_description
1 polymer ?
#
loop_
_entity_poly.entity_id
_entity_poly.type
_entity_poly.pdbx_seq_one_letter_code
_entity_poly.pdbx_strand_id
1 'polypeptide(L)'
;MKLAIFDVDGTISDSQNHITHAMTLGFEAAGLPAPAASEVLQIVGLSLPLAVARLAPEHDAETQARIVEGYKQSYMTTRAASPAPLYPGAEALLRKLAARDDMLLAVATGKSRRGLRALIEHHGLEGLFVSLQTADDHPSKPHPSMIGAALSETGVDARDAVMIGDTSFDMAMGRSAGVATIGVRWGYHAPHLLEAAGAHQMVDDFDSLETTLLDLWEMSA
;
A
#
# COMPACT_ATOMS: atom_id res chain seq x y z
N MET A 1 -18.58 -11.08 -10.29
CA MET A 1 -17.50 -10.10 -10.48
C MET A 1 -16.61 -10.16 -9.25
N LYS A 2 -15.29 -10.28 -9.42
CA LYS A 2 -14.30 -10.36 -8.34
C LYS A 2 -13.53 -9.05 -8.23
N LEU A 3 -13.02 -8.69 -7.05
CA LEU A 3 -12.26 -7.46 -6.81
C LEU A 3 -10.94 -7.75 -6.12
N ALA A 4 -9.83 -7.49 -6.80
CA ALA A 4 -8.49 -7.51 -6.21
C ALA A 4 -8.08 -6.08 -5.81
N ILE A 5 -7.87 -5.86 -4.50
CA ILE A 5 -7.51 -4.56 -3.93
C ILE A 5 -6.04 -4.63 -3.52
N PHE A 6 -5.21 -3.79 -4.12
CA PHE A 6 -3.76 -3.79 -3.91
C PHE A 6 -3.33 -2.61 -3.04
N ASP A 7 -2.42 -2.85 -2.11
CA ASP A 7 -1.54 -1.78 -1.65
C ASP A 7 -0.48 -1.47 -2.73
N VAL A 8 0.31 -0.42 -2.52
CA VAL A 8 1.28 0.08 -3.50
C VAL A 8 2.72 -0.08 -3.01
N ASP A 9 3.09 0.65 -1.95
CA ASP A 9 4.47 0.69 -1.45
C ASP A 9 4.80 -0.61 -0.72
N GLY A 10 5.79 -1.38 -1.23
CA GLY A 10 6.12 -2.70 -0.70
C GLY A 10 5.31 -3.84 -1.31
N THR A 11 4.24 -3.54 -2.05
CA THR A 11 3.38 -4.55 -2.67
C THR A 11 3.57 -4.60 -4.18
N ILE A 12 3.26 -3.53 -4.92
CA ILE A 12 3.48 -3.43 -6.37
C ILE A 12 4.70 -2.60 -6.74
N SER A 13 5.15 -1.68 -5.87
CA SER A 13 6.30 -0.79 -6.09
C SER A 13 7.34 -0.95 -4.99
N ASP A 14 8.61 -1.13 -5.39
CA ASP A 14 9.77 -1.08 -4.48
C ASP A 14 10.19 0.38 -4.24
N SER A 15 9.53 1.00 -3.30
CA SER A 15 9.74 2.40 -2.93
C SER A 15 10.58 2.60 -1.66
N GLN A 16 11.16 1.53 -1.08
CA GLN A 16 11.85 1.59 0.20
C GLN A 16 12.95 2.67 0.26
N ASN A 17 13.77 2.77 -0.78
CA ASN A 17 14.86 3.76 -0.83
C ASN A 17 14.34 5.19 -0.89
N HIS A 18 13.23 5.42 -1.62
CA HIS A 18 12.59 6.73 -1.70
C HIS A 18 12.00 7.17 -0.36
N ILE A 19 11.30 6.24 0.30
CA ILE A 19 10.64 6.49 1.58
C ILE A 19 11.64 6.73 2.68
N THR A 20 12.66 5.87 2.81
CA THR A 20 13.69 6.01 3.85
C THR A 20 14.51 7.28 3.66
N HIS A 21 14.93 7.58 2.43
CA HIS A 21 15.66 8.81 2.11
C HIS A 21 14.81 10.07 2.41
N ALA A 22 13.54 10.08 1.98
CA ALA A 22 12.66 11.22 2.24
C ALA A 22 12.39 11.39 3.74
N MET A 23 12.28 10.31 4.51
CA MET A 23 12.10 10.38 5.95
C MET A 23 13.35 10.94 6.64
N THR A 24 14.55 10.51 6.23
CA THR A 24 15.81 11.09 6.69
C THR A 24 15.82 12.60 6.51
N LEU A 25 15.57 13.09 5.29
CA LEU A 25 15.56 14.52 5.00
C LEU A 25 14.42 15.28 5.71
N GLY A 26 13.29 14.62 5.96
CA GLY A 26 12.20 15.19 6.76
C GLY A 26 12.61 15.47 8.20
N PHE A 27 13.28 14.52 8.85
CA PHE A 27 13.82 14.69 10.20
C PHE A 27 14.92 15.72 10.26
N GLU A 28 15.86 15.72 9.32
CA GLU A 28 16.92 16.73 9.20
C GLU A 28 16.36 18.15 9.04
N ALA A 29 15.31 18.32 8.23
CA ALA A 29 14.63 19.62 8.07
C ALA A 29 13.98 20.12 9.37
N ALA A 30 13.62 19.21 10.27
CA ALA A 30 13.13 19.55 11.61
C ALA A 30 14.25 19.73 12.64
N GLY A 31 15.53 19.51 12.26
CA GLY A 31 16.69 19.60 13.15
C GLY A 31 16.84 18.36 14.07
N LEU A 32 16.29 17.23 13.67
CA LEU A 32 16.26 15.99 14.44
C LEU A 32 17.14 14.90 13.80
N PRO A 33 17.68 13.96 14.60
CA PRO A 33 18.37 12.81 14.06
C PRO A 33 17.40 11.92 13.29
N ALA A 34 17.87 11.41 12.14
CA ALA A 34 17.04 10.52 11.33
C ALA A 34 16.80 9.17 12.03
N PRO A 35 15.60 8.60 11.93
CA PRO A 35 15.31 7.25 12.43
C PRO A 35 16.05 6.20 11.59
N ALA A 36 16.26 5.01 12.16
CA ALA A 36 16.81 3.89 11.41
C ALA A 36 15.88 3.49 10.24
N ALA A 37 16.46 3.06 9.11
CA ALA A 37 15.67 2.63 7.96
C ALA A 37 14.67 1.51 8.31
N SER A 38 15.06 0.59 9.20
CA SER A 38 14.16 -0.48 9.68
C SER A 38 12.94 0.05 10.45
N GLU A 39 13.10 1.15 11.22
CA GLU A 39 11.99 1.78 11.94
C GLU A 39 11.04 2.46 10.94
N VAL A 40 11.60 3.13 9.93
CA VAL A 40 10.81 3.75 8.85
C VAL A 40 9.99 2.71 8.10
N LEU A 41 10.59 1.57 7.74
CA LEU A 41 9.88 0.52 6.99
C LEU A 41 8.72 -0.11 7.79
N GLN A 42 8.83 -0.17 9.12
CA GLN A 42 7.76 -0.71 9.97
C GLN A 42 6.50 0.17 10.05
N ILE A 43 6.58 1.43 9.64
CA ILE A 43 5.40 2.32 9.64
C ILE A 43 4.87 2.60 8.23
N VAL A 44 5.47 2.04 7.20
CA VAL A 44 4.95 2.14 5.83
C VAL A 44 3.56 1.50 5.75
N GLY A 45 2.68 2.06 4.93
CA GLY A 45 1.27 1.68 4.86
C GLY A 45 0.36 2.62 5.66
N LEU A 46 0.88 3.30 6.67
CA LEU A 46 0.16 4.35 7.39
C LEU A 46 0.10 5.66 6.58
N SER A 47 -0.86 6.52 6.89
CA SER A 47 -0.84 7.91 6.43
C SER A 47 0.40 8.64 6.96
N LEU A 48 1.01 9.52 6.17
CA LEU A 48 2.26 10.19 6.54
C LEU A 48 2.21 10.92 7.90
N PRO A 49 1.14 11.66 8.27
CA PRO A 49 1.08 12.27 9.59
C PRO A 49 1.10 11.24 10.74
N LEU A 50 0.40 10.11 10.58
CA LEU A 50 0.39 9.05 11.60
C LEU A 50 1.74 8.33 11.67
N ALA A 51 2.38 8.09 10.51
CA ALA A 51 3.72 7.53 10.43
C ALA A 51 4.74 8.40 11.19
N VAL A 52 4.73 9.70 10.96
CA VAL A 52 5.62 10.66 11.65
C VAL A 52 5.30 10.71 13.15
N ALA A 53 4.03 10.73 13.54
CA ALA A 53 3.66 10.71 14.95
C ALA A 53 4.15 9.44 15.68
N ARG A 54 4.25 8.30 14.99
CA ARG A 54 4.83 7.07 15.56
C ARG A 54 6.35 7.07 15.64
N LEU A 55 7.03 7.73 14.70
CA LEU A 55 8.50 7.85 14.69
C LEU A 55 9.03 8.93 15.63
N ALA A 56 8.21 9.93 15.93
CA ALA A 56 8.58 11.08 16.76
C ALA A 56 7.52 11.39 17.83
N PRO A 57 7.14 10.39 18.68
CA PRO A 57 6.03 10.54 19.65
C PRO A 57 6.32 11.56 20.76
N GLU A 58 7.60 11.84 21.02
CA GLU A 58 8.05 12.79 22.05
C GLU A 58 8.04 14.25 21.58
N HIS A 59 7.80 14.49 20.29
CA HIS A 59 7.80 15.83 19.69
C HIS A 59 6.37 16.37 19.53
N ASP A 60 6.26 17.69 19.62
CA ASP A 60 4.98 18.39 19.47
C ASP A 60 4.45 18.38 18.03
N ALA A 61 3.19 18.75 17.86
CA ALA A 61 2.51 18.74 16.56
C ALA A 61 3.17 19.67 15.54
N GLU A 62 3.79 20.78 15.96
CA GLU A 62 4.50 21.71 15.07
C GLU A 62 5.77 21.06 14.51
N THR A 63 6.55 20.40 15.36
CA THR A 63 7.75 19.67 14.96
C THR A 63 7.40 18.51 14.03
N GLN A 64 6.36 17.72 14.37
CA GLN A 64 5.87 16.64 13.49
C GLN A 64 5.40 17.18 12.14
N ALA A 65 4.73 18.33 12.08
CA ALA A 65 4.32 18.97 10.83
C ALA A 65 5.52 19.40 9.97
N ARG A 66 6.61 19.88 10.58
CA ARG A 66 7.88 20.19 9.86
C ARG A 66 8.50 18.94 9.25
N ILE A 67 8.51 17.82 9.97
CA ILE A 67 8.98 16.53 9.42
C ILE A 67 8.13 16.11 8.21
N VAL A 68 6.79 16.17 8.35
CA VAL A 68 5.85 15.84 7.25
C VAL A 68 6.12 16.71 6.01
N GLU A 69 6.32 17.99 6.19
CA GLU A 69 6.57 18.90 5.05
C GLU A 69 7.93 18.65 4.41
N GLY A 70 8.99 18.46 5.19
CA GLY A 70 10.31 18.09 4.71
C GLY A 70 10.29 16.77 3.93
N TYR A 71 9.58 15.75 4.44
CA TYR A 71 9.34 14.49 3.74
C TYR A 71 8.69 14.71 2.38
N LYS A 72 7.58 15.48 2.32
CA LYS A 72 6.85 15.74 1.08
C LYS A 72 7.72 16.40 0.02
N GLN A 73 8.49 17.41 0.39
CA GLN A 73 9.38 18.13 -0.52
C GLN A 73 10.47 17.22 -1.05
N SER A 74 11.12 16.46 -0.18
CA SER A 74 12.17 15.51 -0.56
C SER A 74 11.62 14.39 -1.45
N TYR A 75 10.51 13.76 -1.07
CA TYR A 75 9.90 12.69 -1.84
C TYR A 75 9.51 13.12 -3.26
N MET A 76 8.97 14.35 -3.40
CA MET A 76 8.62 14.92 -4.71
C MET A 76 9.85 15.10 -5.60
N THR A 77 10.95 15.63 -5.05
CA THR A 77 12.21 15.85 -5.77
C THR A 77 12.84 14.54 -6.21
N THR A 78 12.96 13.58 -5.29
CA THR A 78 13.55 12.26 -5.56
C THR A 78 12.75 11.50 -6.62
N ARG A 79 11.43 11.48 -6.49
CA ARG A 79 10.55 10.82 -7.46
C ARG A 79 10.63 11.44 -8.85
N ALA A 80 10.76 12.77 -8.96
CA ALA A 80 10.88 13.45 -10.25
C ALA A 80 12.21 13.10 -10.96
N ALA A 81 13.27 12.88 -10.19
CA ALA A 81 14.58 12.50 -10.71
C ALA A 81 14.67 11.01 -11.07
N SER A 82 14.08 10.14 -10.26
CA SER A 82 14.11 8.68 -10.43
C SER A 82 12.85 8.07 -9.78
N PRO A 83 11.83 7.74 -10.55
CA PRO A 83 10.63 7.09 -10.01
C PRO A 83 10.93 5.73 -9.39
N ALA A 84 10.15 5.34 -8.37
CA ALA A 84 10.30 4.03 -7.74
C ALA A 84 9.93 2.91 -8.74
N PRO A 85 10.73 1.85 -8.87
CA PRO A 85 10.43 0.75 -9.77
C PRO A 85 9.24 -0.08 -9.28
N LEU A 86 8.59 -0.78 -10.20
CA LEU A 86 7.70 -1.87 -9.84
C LEU A 86 8.51 -3.12 -9.47
N TYR A 87 7.97 -3.95 -8.60
CA TYR A 87 8.55 -5.28 -8.36
C TYR A 87 8.49 -6.12 -9.65
N PRO A 88 9.46 -7.01 -9.88
CA PRO A 88 9.45 -7.92 -11.03
C PRO A 88 8.16 -8.74 -11.06
N GLY A 89 7.47 -8.74 -12.20
CA GLY A 89 6.19 -9.44 -12.40
C GLY A 89 4.93 -8.62 -12.08
N ALA A 90 5.03 -7.52 -11.33
CA ALA A 90 3.88 -6.72 -10.93
C ALA A 90 3.07 -6.21 -12.13
N GLU A 91 3.71 -5.56 -13.09
CA GLU A 91 3.03 -5.02 -14.27
C GLU A 91 2.35 -6.13 -15.09
N ALA A 92 3.05 -7.24 -15.31
CA ALA A 92 2.53 -8.36 -16.09
C ALA A 92 1.26 -8.95 -15.45
N LEU A 93 1.28 -9.18 -14.14
CA LEU A 93 0.12 -9.67 -13.41
C LEU A 93 -1.05 -8.67 -13.43
N LEU A 94 -0.81 -7.39 -13.14
CA LEU A 94 -1.86 -6.37 -13.14
C LEU A 94 -2.56 -6.28 -14.50
N ARG A 95 -1.81 -6.27 -15.61
CA ARG A 95 -2.38 -6.27 -16.96
C ARG A 95 -3.15 -7.55 -17.27
N LYS A 96 -2.65 -8.70 -16.85
CA LYS A 96 -3.32 -10.00 -17.04
C LYS A 96 -4.64 -10.07 -16.28
N LEU A 97 -4.67 -9.62 -15.03
CA LEU A 97 -5.89 -9.58 -14.23
C LEU A 97 -6.90 -8.57 -14.77
N ALA A 98 -6.45 -7.37 -15.17
CA ALA A 98 -7.32 -6.34 -15.73
C ALA A 98 -7.93 -6.72 -17.10
N ALA A 99 -7.32 -7.66 -17.82
CA ALA A 99 -7.84 -8.16 -19.10
C ALA A 99 -8.95 -9.23 -18.93
N ARG A 100 -9.26 -9.64 -17.71
CA ARG A 100 -10.32 -10.62 -17.43
C ARG A 100 -11.68 -9.93 -17.32
N ASP A 101 -12.69 -10.48 -17.94
CA ASP A 101 -14.08 -9.95 -17.92
C ASP A 101 -14.77 -10.12 -16.56
N ASP A 102 -14.26 -11.01 -15.70
CA ASP A 102 -14.84 -11.35 -14.39
C ASP A 102 -14.11 -10.67 -13.21
N MET A 103 -13.12 -9.80 -13.46
CA MET A 103 -12.25 -9.22 -12.43
C MET A 103 -12.13 -7.70 -12.53
N LEU A 104 -12.12 -7.04 -11.39
CA LEU A 104 -11.84 -5.62 -11.22
C LEU A 104 -10.61 -5.45 -10.34
N LEU A 105 -9.82 -4.41 -10.62
CA LEU A 105 -8.68 -4.04 -9.79
C LEU A 105 -8.95 -2.71 -9.08
N ALA A 106 -8.54 -2.62 -7.82
CA ALA A 106 -8.58 -1.40 -7.03
C ALA A 106 -7.27 -1.19 -6.28
N VAL A 107 -7.06 0.03 -5.80
CA VAL A 107 -5.96 0.40 -4.92
C VAL A 107 -6.49 0.87 -3.57
N ALA A 108 -5.84 0.44 -2.48
CA ALA A 108 -6.03 0.98 -1.13
C ALA A 108 -4.66 1.23 -0.49
N THR A 109 -4.21 2.49 -0.41
CA THR A 109 -2.83 2.83 -0.07
C THR A 109 -2.68 3.99 0.91
N GLY A 110 -1.63 3.92 1.75
CA GLY A 110 -1.17 5.03 2.58
C GLY A 110 -0.55 6.20 1.80
N LYS A 111 -0.30 6.01 0.51
CA LYS A 111 0.24 7.04 -0.40
C LYS A 111 -0.80 8.14 -0.65
N SER A 112 -0.33 9.37 -0.90
CA SER A 112 -1.19 10.46 -1.34
C SER A 112 -1.74 10.22 -2.77
N ARG A 113 -2.89 10.78 -3.08
CA ARG A 113 -3.50 10.73 -4.42
C ARG A 113 -2.56 11.23 -5.52
N ARG A 114 -1.84 12.32 -5.24
CA ARG A 114 -0.81 12.85 -6.17
C ARG A 114 0.32 11.87 -6.39
N GLY A 115 0.78 11.20 -5.32
CA GLY A 115 1.85 10.20 -5.38
C GLY A 115 1.43 8.97 -6.18
N LEU A 116 0.22 8.47 -5.94
CA LEU A 116 -0.36 7.33 -6.65
C LEU A 116 -0.55 7.62 -8.15
N ARG A 117 -1.15 8.76 -8.50
CA ARG A 117 -1.34 9.13 -9.91
C ARG A 117 -0.04 9.22 -10.69
N ALA A 118 0.99 9.83 -10.11
CA ALA A 118 2.29 9.92 -10.75
C ALA A 118 2.99 8.56 -10.93
N LEU A 119 2.77 7.59 -10.03
CA LEU A 119 3.25 6.22 -10.18
C LEU A 119 2.51 5.52 -11.33
N ILE A 120 1.18 5.60 -11.35
CA ILE A 120 0.32 5.02 -12.40
C ILE A 120 0.74 5.56 -13.78
N GLU A 121 0.86 6.88 -13.92
CA GLU A 121 1.27 7.56 -15.17
C GLU A 121 2.67 7.14 -15.61
N HIS A 122 3.63 7.13 -14.68
CA HIS A 122 5.01 6.77 -15.03
C HIS A 122 5.14 5.33 -15.56
N HIS A 123 4.40 4.40 -14.99
CA HIS A 123 4.45 2.99 -15.36
C HIS A 123 3.40 2.57 -16.41
N GLY A 124 2.63 3.53 -16.97
CA GLY A 124 1.61 3.25 -17.97
C GLY A 124 0.51 2.31 -17.48
N LEU A 125 0.10 2.46 -16.21
CA LEU A 125 -0.94 1.63 -15.57
C LEU A 125 -2.32 2.29 -15.59
N GLU A 126 -2.51 3.37 -16.38
CA GLU A 126 -3.78 4.08 -16.50
C GLU A 126 -4.87 3.14 -17.02
N GLY A 127 -6.02 3.24 -16.43
CA GLY A 127 -7.19 2.44 -16.80
C GLY A 127 -7.21 1.01 -16.25
N LEU A 128 -6.14 0.53 -15.57
CA LEU A 128 -6.14 -0.78 -14.97
C LEU A 128 -6.98 -0.84 -13.68
N PHE A 129 -7.02 0.23 -12.91
CA PHE A 129 -7.72 0.29 -11.64
C PHE A 129 -9.03 1.08 -11.76
N VAL A 130 -10.12 0.46 -11.36
CA VAL A 130 -11.46 1.09 -11.39
C VAL A 130 -11.75 1.92 -10.13
N SER A 131 -10.99 1.72 -9.06
CA SER A 131 -11.11 2.45 -7.78
C SER A 131 -9.72 2.75 -7.22
N LEU A 132 -9.50 3.99 -6.77
CA LEU A 132 -8.23 4.48 -6.23
C LEU A 132 -8.46 5.13 -4.86
N GLN A 133 -8.25 4.36 -3.79
CA GLN A 133 -8.44 4.83 -2.42
C GLN A 133 -7.11 5.19 -1.78
N THR A 134 -6.98 6.41 -1.28
CA THR A 134 -5.72 6.98 -0.79
C THR A 134 -5.86 7.55 0.62
N ALA A 135 -4.72 7.76 1.29
CA ALA A 135 -4.70 8.36 2.62
C ALA A 135 -5.22 9.82 2.68
N ASP A 136 -5.38 10.47 1.51
CA ASP A 136 -5.91 11.84 1.47
C ASP A 136 -7.42 11.88 1.75
N ASP A 137 -8.15 10.78 1.49
CA ASP A 137 -9.61 10.73 1.54
C ASP A 137 -10.15 9.87 2.68
N HIS A 138 -9.28 9.14 3.38
CA HIS A 138 -9.67 8.14 4.37
C HIS A 138 -8.86 8.23 5.66
N PRO A 139 -9.42 7.74 6.79
CA PRO A 139 -8.62 7.40 7.95
C PRO A 139 -7.52 6.41 7.56
N SER A 140 -6.36 6.53 8.25
CA SER A 140 -5.22 5.65 8.00
C SER A 140 -5.55 4.18 8.23
N LYS A 141 -4.90 3.28 7.50
CA LYS A 141 -4.86 1.86 7.81
C LYS A 141 -4.53 1.66 9.30
N PRO A 142 -5.13 0.71 10.00
CA PRO A 142 -5.98 -0.39 9.53
C PRO A 142 -7.48 -0.08 9.50
N HIS A 143 -7.90 1.18 9.41
CA HIS A 143 -9.32 1.53 9.33
C HIS A 143 -9.91 1.01 7.99
N PRO A 144 -11.08 0.33 7.98
CA PRO A 144 -11.60 -0.34 6.78
C PRO A 144 -12.17 0.60 5.70
N SER A 145 -12.15 1.90 5.91
CA SER A 145 -12.81 2.90 5.06
C SER A 145 -12.39 2.82 3.58
N MET A 146 -11.10 2.60 3.28
CA MET A 146 -10.61 2.48 1.90
C MET A 146 -11.22 1.29 1.18
N ILE A 147 -11.28 0.13 1.84
CA ILE A 147 -11.89 -1.09 1.28
C ILE A 147 -13.39 -0.90 1.14
N GLY A 148 -14.08 -0.34 2.14
CA GLY A 148 -15.50 -0.05 2.07
C GLY A 148 -15.86 0.87 0.88
N ALA A 149 -15.04 1.88 0.61
CA ALA A 149 -15.22 2.75 -0.54
C ALA A 149 -15.00 2.00 -1.86
N ALA A 150 -13.95 1.18 -1.97
CA ALA A 150 -13.71 0.36 -3.17
C ALA A 150 -14.88 -0.61 -3.45
N LEU A 151 -15.41 -1.28 -2.43
CA LEU A 151 -16.57 -2.15 -2.54
C LEU A 151 -17.80 -1.36 -3.00
N SER A 152 -18.06 -0.19 -2.44
CA SER A 152 -19.19 0.67 -2.82
C SER A 152 -19.09 1.19 -4.26
N GLU A 153 -17.90 1.60 -4.70
CA GLU A 153 -17.67 2.11 -6.06
C GLU A 153 -17.82 1.01 -7.12
N THR A 154 -17.43 -0.23 -6.79
CA THR A 154 -17.45 -1.36 -7.72
C THR A 154 -18.74 -2.18 -7.67
N GLY A 155 -19.51 -2.06 -6.60
CA GLY A 155 -20.70 -2.89 -6.36
C GLY A 155 -20.36 -4.36 -6.05
N VAL A 156 -19.10 -4.68 -5.75
CA VAL A 156 -18.67 -6.06 -5.43
C VAL A 156 -18.89 -6.34 -3.94
N ASP A 157 -19.43 -7.51 -3.64
CA ASP A 157 -19.60 -7.97 -2.25
C ASP A 157 -18.25 -8.27 -1.58
N ALA A 158 -18.15 -8.05 -0.26
CA ALA A 158 -16.91 -8.29 0.49
C ALA A 158 -16.39 -9.74 0.35
N ARG A 159 -17.27 -10.75 0.25
CA ARG A 159 -16.90 -12.16 0.04
C ARG A 159 -16.22 -12.41 -1.31
N ASP A 160 -16.41 -11.52 -2.29
CA ASP A 160 -15.85 -11.59 -3.64
C ASP A 160 -14.67 -10.64 -3.83
N ALA A 161 -14.17 -10.06 -2.73
CA ALA A 161 -13.05 -9.15 -2.71
C ALA A 161 -11.88 -9.68 -1.86
N VAL A 162 -10.67 -9.28 -2.25
CA VAL A 162 -9.44 -9.64 -1.54
C VAL A 162 -8.54 -8.42 -1.40
N MET A 163 -7.94 -8.22 -0.21
CA MET A 163 -6.88 -7.24 0.04
C MET A 163 -5.52 -7.90 -0.09
N ILE A 164 -4.66 -7.34 -0.92
CA ILE A 164 -3.28 -7.79 -1.14
C ILE A 164 -2.34 -6.70 -0.62
N GLY A 165 -1.44 -7.07 0.29
CA GLY A 165 -0.52 -6.12 0.90
C GLY A 165 0.65 -6.77 1.61
N ASP A 166 1.66 -5.97 1.94
CA ASP A 166 2.90 -6.42 2.57
C ASP A 166 3.01 -6.03 4.04
N THR A 167 1.99 -5.36 4.59
CA THR A 167 2.02 -4.92 5.99
C THR A 167 0.90 -5.54 6.83
N SER A 168 1.14 -5.62 8.14
CA SER A 168 0.11 -6.00 9.12
C SER A 168 -1.08 -5.05 9.11
N PHE A 169 -0.90 -3.80 8.66
CA PHE A 169 -1.97 -2.81 8.53
C PHE A 169 -2.94 -3.18 7.40
N ASP A 170 -2.45 -3.75 6.30
CA ASP A 170 -3.25 -4.25 5.19
C ASP A 170 -4.12 -5.42 5.61
N MET A 171 -3.48 -6.39 6.29
CA MET A 171 -4.17 -7.57 6.78
C MET A 171 -5.27 -7.20 7.78
N ALA A 172 -4.95 -6.35 8.76
CA ALA A 172 -5.93 -5.88 9.74
C ALA A 172 -7.06 -5.05 9.09
N MET A 173 -6.76 -4.24 8.07
CA MET A 173 -7.74 -3.48 7.29
C MET A 173 -8.69 -4.42 6.54
N GLY A 174 -8.14 -5.42 5.83
CA GLY A 174 -8.93 -6.43 5.10
C GLY A 174 -9.83 -7.22 6.03
N ARG A 175 -9.30 -7.69 7.17
CA ARG A 175 -10.10 -8.37 8.21
C ARG A 175 -11.23 -7.51 8.75
N SER A 176 -10.94 -6.24 9.02
CA SER A 176 -11.94 -5.29 9.53
C SER A 176 -13.06 -4.99 8.51
N ALA A 177 -12.74 -5.06 7.21
CA ALA A 177 -13.71 -4.90 6.12
C ALA A 177 -14.45 -6.20 5.75
N GLY A 178 -14.07 -7.34 6.32
CA GLY A 178 -14.68 -8.64 6.04
C GLY A 178 -14.30 -9.23 4.67
N VAL A 179 -13.17 -8.79 4.09
CA VAL A 179 -12.64 -9.34 2.84
C VAL A 179 -11.52 -10.36 3.11
N ALA A 180 -11.26 -11.24 2.14
CA ALA A 180 -10.08 -12.11 2.20
C ALA A 180 -8.78 -11.28 2.16
N THR A 181 -7.68 -11.84 2.67
CA THR A 181 -6.38 -11.15 2.74
C THR A 181 -5.26 -12.06 2.26
N ILE A 182 -4.40 -11.52 1.39
CA ILE A 182 -3.17 -12.18 0.94
C ILE A 182 -2.00 -11.30 1.33
N GLY A 183 -1.10 -11.85 2.15
CA GLY A 183 0.15 -11.23 2.51
C GLY A 183 1.24 -11.56 1.50
N VAL A 184 2.01 -10.57 1.06
CA VAL A 184 3.16 -10.76 0.18
C VAL A 184 4.45 -10.73 0.99
N ARG A 185 5.40 -11.66 0.70
CA ARG A 185 6.62 -11.85 1.50
C ARG A 185 7.80 -11.00 1.05
N TRP A 186 7.71 -10.35 -0.11
CA TRP A 186 8.78 -9.48 -0.65
C TRP A 186 8.76 -8.05 -0.14
N GLY A 187 7.76 -7.67 0.67
CA GLY A 187 7.58 -6.32 1.17
C GLY A 187 8.31 -6.02 2.48
N TYR A 188 7.78 -5.10 3.26
CA TYR A 188 8.51 -4.46 4.36
C TYR A 188 8.28 -5.09 5.74
N HIS A 189 7.11 -5.67 5.99
CA HIS A 189 6.87 -6.33 7.27
C HIS A 189 7.29 -7.80 7.23
N ALA A 190 7.82 -8.28 8.36
CA ALA A 190 8.18 -9.69 8.50
C ALA A 190 6.93 -10.59 8.38
N PRO A 191 7.01 -11.76 7.70
CA PRO A 191 5.86 -12.62 7.43
C PRO A 191 5.00 -12.97 8.64
N HIS A 192 5.62 -13.24 9.80
CA HIS A 192 4.91 -13.57 11.03
C HIS A 192 3.99 -12.43 11.53
N LEU A 193 4.28 -11.15 11.19
CA LEU A 193 3.42 -10.01 11.54
C LEU A 193 2.16 -9.98 10.67
N LEU A 194 2.25 -10.37 9.40
CA LEU A 194 1.11 -10.48 8.51
C LEU A 194 0.20 -11.64 8.94
N GLU A 195 0.80 -12.79 9.25
CA GLU A 195 0.10 -13.97 9.77
C GLU A 195 -0.63 -13.64 11.08
N ALA A 196 0.04 -12.99 12.03
CA ALA A 196 -0.57 -12.55 13.29
C ALA A 196 -1.69 -11.52 13.10
N ALA A 197 -1.61 -10.67 12.07
CA ALA A 197 -2.64 -9.69 11.72
C ALA A 197 -3.81 -10.30 10.93
N GLY A 198 -3.73 -11.59 10.58
CA GLY A 198 -4.83 -12.33 9.97
C GLY A 198 -4.74 -12.46 8.45
N ALA A 199 -3.54 -12.59 7.89
CA ALA A 199 -3.37 -13.04 6.50
C ALA A 199 -4.01 -14.41 6.33
N HIS A 200 -4.91 -14.56 5.35
CA HIS A 200 -5.52 -15.86 5.03
C HIS A 200 -4.56 -16.72 4.21
N GLN A 201 -3.76 -16.09 3.35
CA GLN A 201 -2.74 -16.73 2.53
C GLN A 201 -1.48 -15.87 2.50
N MET A 202 -0.33 -16.51 2.27
CA MET A 202 0.97 -15.85 2.10
C MET A 202 1.59 -16.31 0.78
N VAL A 203 2.16 -15.38 0.02
CA VAL A 203 2.76 -15.66 -1.30
C VAL A 203 4.18 -15.10 -1.39
N ASP A 204 5.02 -15.76 -2.22
CA ASP A 204 6.45 -15.44 -2.33
C ASP A 204 6.77 -14.59 -3.57
N ASP A 205 5.91 -14.62 -4.60
CA ASP A 205 6.07 -13.91 -5.87
C ASP A 205 4.72 -13.65 -6.57
N PHE A 206 4.75 -12.96 -7.71
CA PHE A 206 3.54 -12.62 -8.47
C PHE A 206 2.92 -13.83 -9.17
N ASP A 207 3.67 -14.88 -9.48
CA ASP A 207 3.13 -16.11 -10.09
C ASP A 207 2.32 -16.90 -9.07
N SER A 208 2.84 -17.04 -7.85
CA SER A 208 2.08 -17.64 -6.73
C SER A 208 0.89 -16.77 -6.29
N LEU A 209 1.01 -15.44 -6.38
CA LEU A 209 -0.11 -14.54 -6.11
C LEU A 209 -1.26 -14.76 -7.11
N GLU A 210 -0.96 -14.89 -8.40
CA GLU A 210 -1.97 -15.18 -9.42
C GLU A 210 -2.72 -16.48 -9.10
N THR A 211 -1.96 -17.57 -8.89
CA THR A 211 -2.53 -18.87 -8.58
C THR A 211 -3.42 -18.80 -7.33
N THR A 212 -2.90 -18.20 -6.25
CA THR A 212 -3.64 -18.07 -4.98
C THR A 212 -4.92 -17.25 -5.14
N LEU A 213 -4.89 -16.16 -5.94
CA LEU A 213 -6.09 -15.37 -6.23
C LEU A 213 -7.18 -16.18 -6.92
N LEU A 214 -6.82 -16.97 -7.93
CA LEU A 214 -7.77 -17.79 -8.68
C LEU A 214 -8.34 -18.90 -7.80
N ASP A 215 -7.51 -19.61 -7.06
CA ASP A 215 -7.91 -20.69 -6.15
C ASP A 215 -8.87 -20.20 -5.06
N LEU A 216 -8.63 -19.02 -4.48
CA LEU A 216 -9.49 -18.43 -3.46
C LEU A 216 -10.93 -18.25 -3.95
N TRP A 217 -11.12 -17.91 -5.21
CA TRP A 217 -12.43 -17.66 -5.78
C TRP A 217 -13.09 -18.91 -6.36
N GLU A 218 -12.33 -19.90 -6.82
CA GLU A 218 -12.86 -21.20 -7.24
C GLU A 218 -13.41 -21.99 -6.05
N MET A 219 -12.76 -21.91 -4.89
CA MET A 219 -13.24 -22.55 -3.64
C MET A 219 -14.49 -21.88 -3.04
N SER A 220 -14.83 -20.67 -3.49
CA SER A 220 -15.96 -19.87 -2.99
C SER A 220 -17.19 -19.95 -3.90
N ALA A 221 -17.11 -20.68 -5.01
CA ALA A 221 -18.18 -20.89 -5.99
C ALA A 221 -18.96 -22.18 -5.69
#